data_27fd4f2d2e8a8e1913ec5bc0d5c027fd
#
_entry.id   27fd4f2d2e8a8e1913ec5bc0d5c027fd
#
_cell.length_a   1.000
_cell.length_b   1.000
_cell.length_c   1.000
_cell.angle_alpha   90.00
_cell.angle_beta   90.00
_cell.angle_gamma   90.00
#
_symmetry.space_group_name_H-M   'P 1'
#
loop_
_entity.id
_entity.type
_entity.pdbx_description
1 polymer ?
#
loop_
_entity_poly.entity_id
_entity_poly.type
_entity_poly.pdbx_seq_one_letter_code
_entity_poly.pdbx_strand_id
1 'polypeptide(L)'
;MNPQPNPAKYCASCRGIFPVEATVCDRDGTRLEQVEQVLAGRYVLKSILGSGNMGTVYRATQLPMGRDVAVKLMHSDLVRNPDLVARFEREAQAAATVDHPNAITVFDSGRSADGQVYIVMELLEGESLSAIIERETNIPPDRALELWTPVVKAMVVAHRKGVIHRDLKPDKITPVEKAL
;
A
#
# COMPACT_ATOMS: atom_id res chain seq x y z
N MET A 1 8.83 -23.52 -1.10
CA MET A 1 9.70 -22.72 -1.97
C MET A 1 9.04 -21.36 -2.08
N ASN A 2 9.64 -20.32 -1.52
CA ASN A 2 9.20 -18.95 -1.76
C ASN A 2 9.31 -18.68 -3.26
N PRO A 3 8.27 -18.18 -3.96
CA PRO A 3 8.46 -17.73 -5.34
C PRO A 3 9.53 -16.65 -5.32
N GLN A 4 10.64 -16.92 -5.96
CA GLN A 4 11.71 -15.93 -6.08
C GLN A 4 11.15 -14.74 -6.85
N PRO A 5 11.43 -13.50 -6.44
CA PRO A 5 11.05 -12.34 -7.20
C PRO A 5 11.57 -12.49 -8.62
N ASN A 6 10.71 -12.24 -9.59
CA ASN A 6 11.10 -12.31 -10.99
C ASN A 6 11.92 -11.05 -11.30
N PRO A 7 13.26 -11.12 -11.34
CA PRO A 7 14.07 -9.93 -11.52
C PRO A 7 13.78 -9.32 -12.89
N ALA A 8 13.62 -8.02 -12.90
CA ALA A 8 13.38 -7.24 -14.10
C ALA A 8 14.22 -5.97 -14.07
N LYS A 9 14.32 -5.30 -15.20
CA LYS A 9 14.92 -3.97 -15.32
C LYS A 9 13.84 -2.93 -15.56
N TYR A 10 14.03 -1.75 -15.04
CA TYR A 10 13.10 -0.62 -15.15
C TYR A 10 13.81 0.58 -15.74
N CYS A 11 13.13 1.26 -16.65
CA CYS A 11 13.58 2.54 -17.19
C CYS A 11 12.86 3.69 -16.48
N ALA A 12 13.60 4.54 -15.77
CA ALA A 12 13.03 5.68 -15.05
C ALA A 12 12.46 6.75 -16.01
N SER A 13 12.98 6.85 -17.24
CA SER A 13 12.55 7.81 -18.26
C SER A 13 11.25 7.38 -18.94
N CYS A 14 11.25 6.25 -19.67
CA CYS A 14 10.05 5.78 -20.38
C CYS A 14 9.10 4.93 -19.52
N ARG A 15 9.50 4.61 -18.28
CA ARG A 15 8.75 3.78 -17.32
C ARG A 15 8.44 2.36 -17.83
N GLY A 16 9.19 1.87 -18.80
CA GLY A 16 9.07 0.52 -19.33
C GLY A 16 9.77 -0.53 -18.45
N ILE A 17 9.27 -1.77 -18.52
CA ILE A 17 9.91 -2.94 -17.94
C ILE A 17 10.65 -3.67 -19.04
N PHE A 18 11.84 -4.15 -18.71
CA PHE A 18 12.76 -4.81 -19.63
C PHE A 18 13.28 -6.12 -19.02
N PRO A 19 13.74 -7.06 -19.87
CA PRO A 19 14.41 -8.27 -19.41
C PRO A 19 15.63 -7.95 -18.53
N VAL A 20 15.97 -8.86 -17.62
CA VAL A 20 17.06 -8.67 -16.65
C VAL A 20 18.44 -8.50 -17.32
N GLU A 21 18.61 -9.03 -18.52
CA GLU A 21 19.83 -8.96 -19.32
C GLU A 21 20.03 -7.58 -19.99
N ALA A 22 18.95 -6.83 -20.17
CA ALA A 22 19.02 -5.51 -20.78
C ALA A 22 19.78 -4.52 -19.89
N THR A 23 20.66 -3.72 -20.45
CA THR A 23 21.46 -2.72 -19.71
C THR A 23 21.02 -1.30 -19.96
N VAL A 24 20.44 -1.07 -21.15
CA VAL A 24 19.93 0.23 -21.60
C VAL A 24 18.55 0.09 -22.19
N CYS A 25 17.75 1.13 -22.06
CA CYS A 25 16.43 1.23 -22.67
C CYS A 25 16.58 1.34 -24.20
N ASP A 26 15.87 0.48 -24.94
CA ASP A 26 15.85 0.49 -26.40
C ASP A 26 15.04 1.67 -27.00
N ARG A 27 14.25 2.36 -26.17
CA ARG A 27 13.41 3.48 -26.59
C ARG A 27 14.09 4.84 -26.45
N ASP A 28 14.92 5.02 -25.39
CA ASP A 28 15.48 6.33 -25.05
C ASP A 28 16.95 6.30 -24.60
N GLY A 29 17.59 5.13 -24.61
CA GLY A 29 19.01 4.97 -24.24
C GLY A 29 19.30 5.10 -22.74
N THR A 30 18.30 5.32 -21.90
CA THR A 30 18.48 5.45 -20.44
C THR A 30 19.03 4.14 -19.87
N ARG A 31 19.99 4.25 -18.94
CA ARG A 31 20.47 3.09 -18.19
C ARG A 31 19.35 2.49 -17.34
N LEU A 32 19.16 1.19 -17.45
CA LEU A 32 18.09 0.48 -16.75
C LEU A 32 18.50 0.20 -15.31
N GLU A 33 17.53 0.38 -14.40
CA GLU A 33 17.66 0.05 -12.99
C GLU A 33 17.17 -1.38 -12.75
N GLN A 34 17.92 -2.16 -11.95
CA GLN A 34 17.47 -3.48 -11.54
C GLN A 34 16.38 -3.31 -10.49
N VAL A 35 15.24 -3.98 -10.68
CA VAL A 35 14.16 -4.02 -9.71
C VAL A 35 13.93 -5.46 -9.25
N GLU A 36 13.77 -5.63 -7.96
CA GLU A 36 13.67 -6.96 -7.37
C GLU A 36 12.35 -7.65 -7.71
N GLN A 37 11.28 -6.88 -7.93
CA GLN A 37 9.98 -7.45 -8.27
C GLN A 37 9.07 -6.48 -9.02
N VAL A 38 8.45 -7.00 -10.10
CA VAL A 38 7.33 -6.34 -10.80
C VAL A 38 6.06 -7.17 -10.58
N LEU A 39 5.15 -6.63 -9.82
CA LEU A 39 3.88 -7.29 -9.52
C LEU A 39 2.86 -7.04 -10.62
N ALA A 40 2.23 -8.12 -11.11
CA ALA A 40 1.18 -8.10 -12.15
C ALA A 40 1.54 -7.28 -13.41
N GLY A 41 2.82 -7.11 -13.73
CA GLY A 41 3.31 -6.30 -14.86
C GLY A 41 3.03 -4.80 -14.74
N ARG A 42 2.51 -4.32 -13.60
CA ARG A 42 2.05 -2.94 -13.42
C ARG A 42 2.64 -2.20 -12.21
N TYR A 43 3.14 -2.91 -11.23
CA TYR A 43 3.64 -2.31 -9.98
C TYR A 43 5.10 -2.69 -9.77
N VAL A 44 5.99 -1.70 -9.85
CA VAL A 44 7.41 -1.87 -9.55
C VAL A 44 7.59 -1.69 -8.05
N LEU A 45 7.83 -2.78 -7.31
CA LEU A 45 8.07 -2.72 -5.87
C LEU A 45 9.44 -2.12 -5.59
N LYS A 46 9.52 -1.17 -4.64
CA LYS A 46 10.75 -0.42 -4.33
C LYS A 46 11.30 -0.77 -2.94
N SER A 47 10.57 -0.39 -1.90
CA SER A 47 11.01 -0.55 -0.51
C SER A 47 9.88 -1.03 0.37
N ILE A 48 10.23 -1.72 1.45
CA ILE A 48 9.28 -2.15 2.46
C ILE A 48 8.90 -0.94 3.33
N LEU A 49 7.60 -0.70 3.50
CA LEU A 49 7.04 0.29 4.40
C LEU A 49 6.67 -0.32 5.76
N GLY A 50 6.29 -1.58 5.77
CA GLY A 50 5.93 -2.30 6.97
C GLY A 50 5.58 -3.75 6.70
N SER A 51 5.60 -4.57 7.74
CA SER A 51 5.20 -5.98 7.66
C SER A 51 4.32 -6.34 8.85
N GLY A 52 3.28 -7.15 8.62
CA GLY A 52 2.35 -7.62 9.63
C GLY A 52 1.98 -9.09 9.40
N ASN A 53 1.05 -9.61 10.21
CA ASN A 53 0.70 -11.04 10.22
C ASN A 53 0.13 -11.55 8.88
N MET A 54 -0.51 -10.72 8.07
CA MET A 54 -1.16 -11.14 6.82
C MET A 54 -0.36 -10.81 5.57
N GLY A 55 0.66 -9.96 5.67
CA GLY A 55 1.41 -9.52 4.48
C GLY A 55 2.35 -8.37 4.76
N THR A 56 3.10 -8.02 3.74
CA THR A 56 4.06 -6.92 3.73
C THR A 56 3.56 -5.80 2.84
N VAL A 57 3.74 -4.56 3.29
CA VAL A 57 3.39 -3.35 2.55
C VAL A 57 4.66 -2.79 1.91
N TYR A 58 4.61 -2.54 0.63
CA TYR A 58 5.70 -1.98 -0.18
C TYR A 58 5.33 -0.61 -0.71
N ARG A 59 6.31 0.29 -0.77
CA ARG A 59 6.26 1.43 -1.69
C ARG A 59 6.47 0.89 -3.10
N ALA A 60 5.64 1.29 -4.03
CA ALA A 60 5.72 0.86 -5.41
C ALA A 60 5.42 2.01 -6.38
N THR A 61 5.87 1.87 -7.63
CA THR A 61 5.47 2.77 -8.72
C THR A 61 4.48 2.05 -9.61
N GLN A 62 3.32 2.65 -9.82
CA GLN A 62 2.30 2.15 -10.75
C GLN A 62 2.64 2.55 -12.19
N LEU A 63 2.72 1.56 -13.08
CA LEU A 63 2.95 1.76 -14.52
C LEU A 63 1.64 1.83 -15.29
N PRO A 64 1.61 2.55 -16.42
CA PRO A 64 2.64 3.42 -17.01
C PRO A 64 2.65 4.85 -16.40
N MET A 65 1.72 5.17 -15.50
CA MET A 65 1.51 6.55 -15.01
C MET A 65 2.67 7.07 -14.15
N GLY A 66 3.49 6.18 -13.58
CA GLY A 66 4.61 6.53 -12.70
C GLY A 66 4.17 7.11 -11.35
N ARG A 67 2.94 6.82 -10.93
CA ARG A 67 2.42 7.25 -9.64
C ARG A 67 2.97 6.34 -8.54
N ASP A 68 3.43 6.93 -7.45
CA ASP A 68 3.78 6.17 -6.26
C ASP A 68 2.52 5.70 -5.52
N VAL A 69 2.53 4.45 -5.09
CA VAL A 69 1.44 3.77 -4.41
C VAL A 69 1.97 2.89 -3.28
N ALA A 70 1.13 2.52 -2.34
CA ALA A 70 1.40 1.45 -1.39
C ALA A 70 0.77 0.15 -1.91
N VAL A 71 1.55 -0.94 -1.89
CA VAL A 71 1.10 -2.28 -2.28
C VAL A 71 1.21 -3.21 -1.09
N LYS A 72 0.08 -3.68 -0.58
CA LYS A 72 0.04 -4.72 0.45
C LYS A 72 0.01 -6.08 -0.24
N LEU A 73 1.06 -6.86 -0.05
CA LEU A 73 1.23 -8.19 -0.63
C LEU A 73 1.00 -9.24 0.44
N MET A 74 0.08 -10.16 0.22
CA MET A 74 -0.21 -11.25 1.15
C MET A 74 0.99 -12.20 1.24
N HIS A 75 1.32 -12.70 2.44
CA HIS A 75 2.38 -13.70 2.60
C HIS A 75 2.06 -14.98 1.83
N SER A 76 3.05 -15.52 1.13
CA SER A 76 2.91 -16.66 0.21
C SER A 76 2.43 -17.95 0.88
N ASP A 77 2.78 -18.16 2.15
CA ASP A 77 2.31 -19.29 2.96
C ASP A 77 0.80 -19.21 3.27
N LEU A 78 0.25 -17.99 3.39
CA LEU A 78 -1.17 -17.75 3.66
C LEU A 78 -2.05 -17.85 2.41
N VAL A 79 -1.49 -17.65 1.22
CA VAL A 79 -2.24 -17.71 -0.06
C VAL A 79 -2.87 -19.09 -0.31
N ARG A 80 -2.34 -20.14 0.31
CA ARG A 80 -2.88 -21.51 0.23
C ARG A 80 -4.17 -21.73 1.06
N ASN A 81 -4.47 -20.80 1.97
CA ASN A 81 -5.66 -20.88 2.80
C ASN A 81 -6.78 -19.99 2.20
N PRO A 82 -7.84 -20.57 1.61
CA PRO A 82 -8.88 -19.81 0.95
C PRO A 82 -9.65 -18.87 1.89
N ASP A 83 -9.79 -19.22 3.17
CA ASP A 83 -10.48 -18.37 4.14
C ASP A 83 -9.68 -17.10 4.44
N LEU A 84 -8.35 -17.20 4.53
CA LEU A 84 -7.49 -16.05 4.73
C LEU A 84 -7.44 -15.16 3.50
N VAL A 85 -7.43 -15.75 2.30
CA VAL A 85 -7.53 -15.00 1.03
C VAL A 85 -8.87 -14.26 0.97
N ALA A 86 -9.98 -14.93 1.21
CA ALA A 86 -11.30 -14.30 1.22
C ALA A 86 -11.44 -13.20 2.28
N ARG A 87 -10.76 -13.32 3.41
CA ARG A 87 -10.70 -12.28 4.42
C ARG A 87 -9.92 -11.06 3.94
N PHE A 88 -8.76 -11.28 3.33
CA PHE A 88 -7.89 -10.23 2.77
C PHE A 88 -8.62 -9.43 1.66
N GLU A 89 -9.31 -10.14 0.76
CA GLU A 89 -10.10 -9.53 -0.31
C GLU A 89 -11.31 -8.75 0.24
N ARG A 90 -12.00 -9.27 1.26
CA ARG A 90 -13.09 -8.55 1.94
C ARG A 90 -12.62 -7.28 2.64
N GLU A 91 -11.42 -7.30 3.24
CA GLU A 91 -10.82 -6.08 3.83
C GLU A 91 -10.60 -5.01 2.76
N ALA A 92 -10.08 -5.40 1.58
CA ALA A 92 -9.89 -4.48 0.44
C ALA A 92 -11.21 -3.89 -0.05
N GLN A 93 -12.22 -4.75 -0.25
CA GLN A 93 -13.54 -4.32 -0.71
C GLN A 93 -14.22 -3.37 0.29
N ALA A 94 -14.15 -3.69 1.59
CA ALA A 94 -14.69 -2.84 2.63
C ALA A 94 -14.01 -1.46 2.64
N ALA A 95 -12.69 -1.41 2.57
CA ALA A 95 -11.94 -0.15 2.48
C ALA A 95 -12.32 0.65 1.22
N ALA A 96 -12.44 -0.01 0.06
CA ALA A 96 -12.81 0.63 -1.20
C ALA A 96 -14.22 1.27 -1.20
N THR A 97 -15.11 0.83 -0.30
CA THR A 97 -16.46 1.43 -0.18
C THR A 97 -16.48 2.74 0.61
N VAL A 98 -15.44 3.04 1.38
CA VAL A 98 -15.39 4.22 2.26
C VAL A 98 -14.76 5.38 1.50
N ASP A 99 -15.60 6.20 0.86
CA ASP A 99 -15.16 7.44 0.21
C ASP A 99 -15.19 8.59 1.21
N HIS A 100 -14.03 8.93 1.75
CA HIS A 100 -13.85 10.02 2.72
C HIS A 100 -12.39 10.51 2.69
N PRO A 101 -12.12 11.83 2.77
CA PRO A 101 -10.77 12.38 2.70
C PRO A 101 -9.81 11.88 3.78
N ASN A 102 -10.32 11.38 4.90
CA ASN A 102 -9.54 10.81 6.00
C ASN A 102 -9.62 9.27 6.07
N ALA A 103 -10.08 8.61 5.00
CA ALA A 103 -9.97 7.17 4.82
C ALA A 103 -8.99 6.88 3.69
N ILE A 104 -8.26 5.77 3.80
CA ILE A 104 -7.31 5.37 2.76
C ILE A 104 -8.04 5.02 1.47
N THR A 105 -7.56 5.51 0.34
CA THR A 105 -8.10 5.19 -0.97
C THR A 105 -7.51 3.88 -1.48
N VAL A 106 -8.34 2.88 -1.74
CA VAL A 106 -7.95 1.66 -2.42
C VAL A 106 -8.13 1.84 -3.92
N PHE A 107 -7.05 1.65 -4.69
CA PHE A 107 -7.03 1.83 -6.14
C PHE A 107 -7.28 0.55 -6.92
N ASP A 108 -6.80 -0.57 -6.39
CA ASP A 108 -6.86 -1.87 -7.07
C ASP A 108 -6.67 -3.01 -6.06
N SER A 109 -7.14 -4.19 -6.42
CA SER A 109 -6.83 -5.44 -5.70
C SER A 109 -6.93 -6.60 -6.68
N GLY A 110 -6.18 -7.66 -6.42
CA GLY A 110 -6.23 -8.80 -7.33
C GLY A 110 -5.24 -9.91 -6.99
N ARG A 111 -5.09 -10.79 -7.97
CA ARG A 111 -4.14 -11.89 -7.93
C ARG A 111 -3.25 -11.80 -9.18
N SER A 112 -1.94 -11.89 -9.00
CA SER A 112 -0.98 -11.94 -10.10
C SER A 112 -0.96 -13.31 -10.76
N ALA A 113 -0.32 -13.42 -11.94
CA ALA A 113 -0.24 -14.67 -12.69
C ALA A 113 0.49 -15.79 -11.94
N ASP A 114 1.43 -15.44 -11.07
CA ASP A 114 2.15 -16.35 -10.17
C ASP A 114 1.38 -16.64 -8.86
N GLY A 115 0.14 -16.15 -8.75
CA GLY A 115 -0.78 -16.46 -7.66
C GLY A 115 -0.68 -15.54 -6.44
N GLN A 116 0.15 -14.50 -6.46
CA GLN A 116 0.26 -13.56 -5.33
C GLN A 116 -1.00 -12.70 -5.21
N VAL A 117 -1.53 -12.56 -4.00
CA VAL A 117 -2.72 -11.74 -3.69
C VAL A 117 -2.28 -10.39 -3.17
N TYR A 118 -2.82 -9.30 -3.73
CA TYR A 118 -2.39 -7.95 -3.42
C TYR A 118 -3.52 -6.93 -3.33
N ILE A 119 -3.27 -5.85 -2.62
CA ILE A 119 -4.10 -4.65 -2.55
C ILE A 119 -3.21 -3.44 -2.86
N VAL A 120 -3.69 -2.55 -3.73
CA VAL A 120 -3.01 -1.30 -4.09
C VAL A 120 -3.80 -0.13 -3.51
N MET A 121 -3.12 0.74 -2.79
CA MET A 121 -3.75 1.86 -2.11
C MET A 121 -2.88 3.12 -2.23
N GLU A 122 -3.44 4.24 -1.82
CA GLU A 122 -2.68 5.48 -1.76
C GLU A 122 -1.46 5.33 -0.84
N LEU A 123 -0.37 5.94 -1.25
CA LEU A 123 0.83 6.06 -0.43
C LEU A 123 0.65 7.25 0.51
N LEU A 124 0.57 6.97 1.80
CA LEU A 124 0.55 8.02 2.82
C LEU A 124 1.98 8.42 3.15
N GLU A 125 2.25 9.71 3.07
CA GLU A 125 3.51 10.31 3.52
C GLU A 125 3.27 10.96 4.88
N GLY A 126 4.06 10.55 5.87
CA GLY A 126 3.92 11.05 7.24
C GLY A 126 4.26 10.01 8.28
N GLU A 127 4.16 10.42 9.51
CA GLU A 127 4.45 9.63 10.71
C GLU A 127 3.15 9.01 11.24
N SER A 128 3.20 7.77 11.72
CA SER A 128 2.02 7.15 12.35
C SER A 128 1.68 7.87 13.67
N LEU A 129 0.42 7.82 14.05
CA LEU A 129 0.00 8.36 15.36
C LEU A 129 0.72 7.64 16.51
N SER A 130 1.08 6.37 16.36
CA SER A 130 1.89 5.64 17.33
C SER A 130 3.26 6.30 17.52
N ALA A 131 3.97 6.60 16.43
CA ALA A 131 5.26 7.26 16.48
C ALA A 131 5.17 8.69 17.06
N ILE A 132 4.08 9.42 16.75
CA ILE A 132 3.80 10.73 17.34
C ILE A 132 3.63 10.62 18.85
N ILE A 133 2.85 9.65 19.32
CA ILE A 133 2.62 9.41 20.77
C ILE A 133 3.94 9.08 21.49
N GLU A 134 4.76 8.22 20.88
CA GLU A 134 6.07 7.86 21.43
C GLU A 134 7.02 9.06 21.51
N ARG A 135 7.03 9.91 20.49
CA ARG A 135 7.89 11.10 20.42
C ARG A 135 7.42 12.22 21.32
N GLU A 136 6.13 12.48 21.37
CA GLU A 136 5.58 13.61 22.12
C GLU A 136 5.32 13.30 23.61
N THR A 137 5.36 12.02 24.03
CA THR A 137 5.18 11.51 25.40
C THR A 137 3.92 12.02 26.14
N ASN A 138 3.51 13.25 25.91
CA ASN A 138 2.30 13.86 26.46
C ASN A 138 1.64 14.73 25.37
N ILE A 139 0.49 14.29 24.91
CA ILE A 139 -0.30 15.01 23.90
C ILE A 139 -1.34 15.87 24.61
N PRO A 140 -1.29 17.22 24.50
CA PRO A 140 -2.31 18.10 25.06
C PRO A 140 -3.71 17.78 24.52
N PRO A 141 -4.78 18.04 25.30
CA PRO A 141 -6.16 17.72 24.89
C PRO A 141 -6.56 18.32 23.52
N ASP A 142 -6.20 19.56 23.27
CA ASP A 142 -6.51 20.23 21.98
C ASP A 142 -5.83 19.51 20.81
N ARG A 143 -4.56 19.13 20.97
CA ARG A 143 -3.82 18.36 19.96
C ARG A 143 -4.42 16.96 19.77
N ALA A 144 -4.87 16.32 20.84
CA ALA A 144 -5.55 15.04 20.75
C ALA A 144 -6.86 15.17 19.94
N LEU A 145 -7.65 16.23 20.16
CA LEU A 145 -8.87 16.48 19.40
C LEU A 145 -8.59 16.73 17.91
N GLU A 146 -7.55 17.49 17.57
CA GLU A 146 -7.11 17.68 16.18
C GLU A 146 -6.80 16.36 15.48
N LEU A 147 -6.07 15.46 16.15
CA LEU A 147 -5.67 14.17 15.60
C LEU A 147 -6.85 13.19 15.46
N TRP A 148 -7.78 13.18 16.43
CA TRP A 148 -8.89 12.22 16.46
C TRP A 148 -10.12 12.66 15.68
N THR A 149 -10.39 13.95 15.55
CA THR A 149 -11.58 14.44 14.83
C THR A 149 -11.67 13.92 13.39
N PRO A 150 -10.59 13.94 12.57
CA PRO A 150 -10.60 13.37 11.23
C PRO A 150 -10.92 11.86 11.22
N VAL A 151 -10.37 11.12 12.19
CA VAL A 151 -10.60 9.67 12.32
C VAL A 151 -12.07 9.39 12.62
N VAL A 152 -12.67 10.10 13.58
CA VAL A 152 -14.10 9.95 13.93
C VAL A 152 -14.99 10.27 12.73
N LYS A 153 -14.70 11.33 11.98
CA LYS A 153 -15.45 11.67 10.75
C LYS A 153 -15.42 10.53 9.72
N ALA A 154 -14.25 9.94 9.47
CA ALA A 154 -14.12 8.79 8.58
C ALA A 154 -14.90 7.57 9.11
N MET A 155 -14.83 7.29 10.42
CA MET A 155 -15.58 6.19 11.04
C MET A 155 -17.09 6.36 10.94
N VAL A 156 -17.61 7.58 11.06
CA VAL A 156 -19.05 7.84 10.85
C VAL A 156 -19.49 7.42 9.44
N VAL A 157 -18.69 7.76 8.42
CA VAL A 157 -19.00 7.38 7.03
C VAL A 157 -18.90 5.86 6.84
N ALA A 158 -17.85 5.23 7.37
CA ALA A 158 -17.67 3.78 7.32
C ALA A 158 -18.86 3.05 7.95
N HIS A 159 -19.28 3.44 9.17
CA HIS A 159 -20.39 2.81 9.88
C HIS A 159 -21.72 2.99 9.15
N ARG A 160 -22.00 4.15 8.55
CA ARG A 160 -23.20 4.37 7.70
C ARG A 160 -23.25 3.42 6.51
N LYS A 161 -22.08 2.98 6.01
CA LYS A 161 -21.95 1.98 4.93
C LYS A 161 -21.85 0.53 5.45
N GLY A 162 -22.07 0.31 6.75
CA GLY A 162 -22.00 -1.03 7.37
C GLY A 162 -20.58 -1.57 7.54
N VAL A 163 -19.55 -0.73 7.35
CA VAL A 163 -18.15 -1.13 7.51
C VAL A 163 -17.69 -0.86 8.93
N ILE A 164 -17.26 -1.90 9.63
CA ILE A 164 -16.69 -1.85 10.98
C ILE A 164 -15.19 -2.13 10.87
N HIS A 165 -14.35 -1.23 11.36
CA HIS A 165 -12.88 -1.33 11.25
C HIS A 165 -12.27 -2.50 12.05
N ARG A 166 -12.81 -2.84 13.21
CA ARG A 166 -12.45 -3.97 14.10
C ARG A 166 -11.04 -3.96 14.71
N ASP A 167 -10.12 -3.16 14.18
CA ASP A 167 -8.72 -3.09 14.64
C ASP A 167 -8.19 -1.66 14.46
N LEU A 168 -8.96 -0.67 14.97
CA LEU A 168 -8.54 0.72 14.98
C LEU A 168 -7.51 0.93 16.10
N LYS A 169 -6.31 1.37 15.72
CA LYS A 169 -5.20 1.62 16.66
C LYS A 169 -4.25 2.69 16.09
N PRO A 170 -3.41 3.32 16.95
CA PRO A 170 -2.54 4.40 16.51
C PRO A 170 -1.62 4.07 15.33
N ASP A 171 -1.13 2.83 15.22
CA ASP A 171 -0.29 2.40 14.09
C ASP A 171 -0.99 2.49 12.73
N LYS A 172 -2.32 2.52 12.72
CA LYS A 172 -3.14 2.57 11.48
C LYS A 172 -3.68 3.96 11.17
N ILE A 173 -3.24 4.94 11.91
CA ILE A 173 -3.60 6.34 11.72
C ILE A 173 -2.33 7.09 11.33
N THR A 174 -2.36 7.71 10.16
CA THR A 174 -1.28 8.59 9.69
C THR A 174 -1.89 9.98 9.48
N PRO A 175 -1.63 10.92 10.41
CA PRO A 175 -1.99 12.30 10.21
C PRO A 175 -1.20 12.85 9.03
N VAL A 176 -1.88 13.11 7.92
CA VAL A 176 -1.29 13.74 6.73
C VAL A 176 -1.82 15.17 6.63
N GLU A 177 -0.93 16.12 6.49
CA GLU A 177 -1.31 17.46 6.06
C GLU A 177 -1.70 17.37 4.59
N LYS A 178 -3.00 17.28 4.29
CA LYS A 178 -3.46 17.45 2.92
C LYS A 178 -3.30 18.92 2.59
N ALA A 179 -2.41 19.25 1.67
CA ALA A 179 -2.37 20.57 1.06
C ALA A 179 -3.78 20.89 0.51
N LEU A 180 -4.32 22.02 0.93
CA LEU A 180 -5.59 22.60 0.46
C LEU A 180 -5.47 22.97 -1.01
#